data_23b26c3ffebd0380ac4d21160ceaa3b3
#
_entry.id   23b26c3ffebd0380ac4d21160ceaa3b3
#
_cell.length_a   1.000
_cell.length_b   1.000
_cell.length_c   1.000
_cell.angle_alpha   90.00
_cell.angle_beta   90.00
_cell.angle_gamma   90.00
#
_symmetry.space_group_name_H-M   'P 1'
#
loop_
_entity.id
_entity.type
_entity.pdbx_description
1 polymer ?
#
loop_
_entity_poly.entity_id
_entity_poly.type
_entity_poly.pdbx_seq_one_letter_code
_entity_poly.pdbx_strand_id
1 'polypeptide(L)'
;GPGINERRYTDTPISFSDLLPTISDIAGNKILKRKDLDGGSFKKLLFNKSDKVFRKTKGLIFHVPYENKIALERAHSAIIVDNYKLIKFYDNNDTNLYDLKNDISESIDLSKIYINEKLTKKLEKILDNYLEEVKAPKWQPGITWKENPLKIINSFH
;
A
#
# COMPACT_ATOMS: atom_id res chain seq x y z
N GLY A 1 -13.30 22.47 9.13
CA GLY A 1 -13.14 22.59 10.59
C GLY A 1 -12.12 23.64 10.95
N PRO A 2 -12.00 24.04 12.25
CA PRO A 2 -11.06 25.09 12.65
C PRO A 2 -9.62 24.78 12.19
N GLY A 3 -9.00 25.72 11.48
CA GLY A 3 -7.62 25.58 10.97
C GLY A 3 -7.45 24.73 9.72
N ILE A 4 -8.53 24.17 9.17
CA ILE A 4 -8.51 23.46 7.87
C ILE A 4 -9.11 24.37 6.81
N ASN A 5 -8.33 24.67 5.78
CA ASN A 5 -8.78 25.49 4.65
C ASN A 5 -9.85 24.75 3.83
N GLU A 6 -10.90 25.46 3.43
CA GLU A 6 -11.96 24.90 2.59
C GLU A 6 -11.47 24.66 1.14
N ARG A 7 -12.11 23.71 0.45
CA ARG A 7 -11.93 23.44 -0.99
C ARG A 7 -10.49 23.16 -1.41
N ARG A 8 -9.76 22.43 -0.60
CA ARG A 8 -8.40 22.01 -0.94
C ARG A 8 -8.39 20.59 -1.49
N TYR A 9 -7.62 20.36 -2.53
CA TYR A 9 -7.33 19.06 -3.11
C TYR A 9 -5.86 18.70 -2.87
N THR A 10 -5.57 17.41 -2.82
CA THR A 10 -4.21 16.87 -2.73
C THR A 10 -4.16 15.52 -3.40
N ASP A 11 -3.07 15.23 -4.10
CA ASP A 11 -2.79 13.94 -4.72
C ASP A 11 -2.01 12.99 -3.79
N THR A 12 -1.78 13.41 -2.54
CA THR A 12 -1.03 12.60 -1.57
C THR A 12 -1.81 11.33 -1.22
N PRO A 13 -1.27 10.13 -1.51
CA PRO A 13 -1.95 8.88 -1.20
C PRO A 13 -2.13 8.69 0.31
N ILE A 14 -3.37 8.42 0.72
CA ILE A 14 -3.74 8.06 2.09
C ILE A 14 -4.52 6.76 2.10
N SER A 15 -4.53 6.06 3.23
CA SER A 15 -5.32 4.84 3.42
C SER A 15 -6.07 4.85 4.76
N PHE A 16 -6.96 3.89 4.95
CA PHE A 16 -7.68 3.74 6.22
C PHE A 16 -6.75 3.52 7.42
N SER A 17 -5.60 2.89 7.22
CA SER A 17 -4.60 2.71 8.28
C SER A 17 -4.07 4.04 8.85
N ASP A 18 -4.15 5.13 8.08
CA ASP A 18 -3.69 6.46 8.47
C ASP A 18 -4.71 7.22 9.35
N LEU A 19 -5.98 6.78 9.39
CA LEU A 19 -7.03 7.48 10.14
C LEU A 19 -6.77 7.48 11.64
N LEU A 20 -6.50 6.31 12.22
CA LEU A 20 -6.25 6.21 13.66
C LEU A 20 -5.05 7.05 14.12
N PRO A 21 -3.88 6.98 13.47
CA PRO A 21 -2.76 7.87 13.78
C PRO A 21 -3.11 9.35 13.65
N THR A 22 -3.88 9.73 12.63
CA THR A 22 -4.25 11.13 12.39
C THR A 22 -5.19 11.67 13.47
N ILE A 23 -6.26 10.93 13.78
CA ILE A 23 -7.22 11.32 14.83
C ILE A 23 -6.51 11.43 16.19
N SER A 24 -5.65 10.46 16.51
CA SER A 24 -4.89 10.46 17.75
C SER A 24 -3.92 11.65 17.85
N ASP A 25 -3.26 12.00 16.73
CA ASP A 25 -2.37 13.15 16.67
C ASP A 25 -3.13 14.49 16.81
N ILE A 26 -4.32 14.60 16.21
CA ILE A 26 -5.19 15.77 16.37
C ILE A 26 -5.62 15.90 17.83
N ALA A 27 -5.99 14.80 18.48
CA ALA A 27 -6.39 14.75 19.88
C ALA A 27 -5.22 14.93 20.87
N GLY A 28 -3.98 15.08 20.39
CA GLY A 28 -2.81 15.24 21.25
C GLY A 28 -2.30 13.95 21.91
N ASN A 29 -2.79 12.78 21.46
CA ASN A 29 -2.35 11.48 21.97
C ASN A 29 -1.00 11.05 21.40
N LYS A 30 -0.21 10.31 22.19
CA LYS A 30 1.12 9.83 21.81
C LYS A 30 1.11 8.46 21.09
N ILE A 31 -0.03 8.06 20.49
CA ILE A 31 -0.17 6.76 19.83
C ILE A 31 0.82 6.54 18.68
N LEU A 32 1.30 7.63 18.05
CA LEU A 32 2.28 7.60 16.97
C LEU A 32 3.62 6.96 17.34
N LYS A 33 3.89 6.77 18.65
CA LYS A 33 5.10 6.08 19.14
C LYS A 33 4.96 4.54 19.11
N ARG A 34 3.79 4.02 18.82
CA ARG A 34 3.55 2.58 18.74
C ARG A 34 4.22 2.00 17.49
N LYS A 35 4.99 0.93 17.70
CA LYS A 35 5.73 0.25 16.61
C LYS A 35 4.85 -0.68 15.76
N ASP A 36 3.66 -1.00 16.24
CA ASP A 36 2.67 -1.88 15.61
C ASP A 36 1.67 -1.15 14.70
N LEU A 37 1.86 0.15 14.45
CA LEU A 37 1.04 0.90 13.51
C LEU A 37 1.73 1.00 12.15
N ASP A 38 1.05 0.57 11.11
CA ASP A 38 1.50 0.72 9.72
C ASP A 38 1.17 2.09 9.14
N GLY A 39 0.08 2.70 9.61
CA GLY A 39 -0.36 4.02 9.17
C GLY A 39 0.47 5.18 9.73
N GLY A 40 0.42 6.30 9.03
CA GLY A 40 1.01 7.57 9.41
C GLY A 40 -0.02 8.67 9.63
N SER A 41 0.32 9.69 10.42
CA SER A 41 -0.55 10.84 10.57
C SER A 41 -0.47 11.77 9.36
N PHE A 42 -1.61 12.09 8.77
CA PHE A 42 -1.75 13.14 7.76
C PHE A 42 -2.27 14.47 8.34
N LYS A 43 -2.17 14.66 9.66
CA LYS A 43 -2.51 15.94 10.31
C LYS A 43 -1.80 17.13 9.66
N LYS A 44 -0.50 17.01 9.36
CA LYS A 44 0.26 18.09 8.71
C LYS A 44 -0.28 18.42 7.32
N LEU A 45 -0.77 17.42 6.58
CA LEU A 45 -1.42 17.60 5.30
C LEU A 45 -2.74 18.39 5.46
N LEU A 46 -3.58 18.02 6.43
CA LEU A 46 -4.83 18.72 6.71
C LEU A 46 -4.61 20.20 7.05
N PHE A 47 -3.57 20.52 7.81
CA PHE A 47 -3.24 21.89 8.23
C PHE A 47 -2.25 22.61 7.31
N ASN A 48 -2.06 22.15 6.09
CA ASN A 48 -1.19 22.75 5.06
C ASN A 48 0.28 22.93 5.49
N LYS A 49 0.80 22.01 6.29
CA LYS A 49 2.18 22.04 6.81
C LYS A 49 3.11 21.05 6.12
N SER A 50 2.58 20.15 5.31
CA SER A 50 3.34 19.15 4.54
C SER A 50 2.43 18.51 3.49
N ASP A 51 3.01 18.13 2.36
CA ASP A 51 2.35 17.32 1.33
C ASP A 51 2.71 15.83 1.44
N LYS A 52 3.27 15.40 2.57
CA LYS A 52 3.71 14.02 2.79
C LYS A 52 3.12 13.42 4.05
N VAL A 53 2.77 12.15 3.97
CA VAL A 53 2.43 11.30 5.11
C VAL A 53 3.64 10.42 5.41
N PHE A 54 4.16 10.52 6.64
CA PHE A 54 5.29 9.70 7.09
C PHE A 54 4.78 8.43 7.74
N ARG A 55 5.05 7.29 7.14
CA ARG A 55 4.75 5.95 7.64
C ARG A 55 6.03 5.20 7.99
N LYS A 56 5.91 4.14 8.78
CA LYS A 56 7.03 3.20 9.03
C LYS A 56 7.49 2.57 7.71
N THR A 57 6.55 2.19 6.87
CA THR A 57 6.80 1.67 5.52
C THR A 57 7.07 2.81 4.53
N LYS A 58 7.89 2.56 3.51
CA LYS A 58 8.23 3.55 2.48
C LYS A 58 7.13 3.76 1.45
N GLY A 59 5.92 3.28 1.69
CA GLY A 59 4.79 3.41 0.76
C GLY A 59 3.52 2.81 1.33
N LEU A 60 2.45 2.84 0.57
CA LEU A 60 1.23 2.09 0.84
C LEU A 60 1.37 0.70 0.23
N ILE A 61 1.18 -0.34 1.05
CA ILE A 61 1.29 -1.73 0.64
C ILE A 61 -0.08 -2.39 0.75
N PHE A 62 -0.42 -3.17 -0.28
CA PHE A 62 -1.63 -3.97 -0.37
C PHE A 62 -1.21 -5.41 -0.66
N HIS A 63 -1.81 -6.37 0.04
CA HIS A 63 -1.48 -7.78 -0.10
C HIS A 63 -2.74 -8.62 -0.19
N VAL A 64 -2.93 -9.30 -1.31
CA VAL A 64 -4.07 -10.18 -1.61
C VAL A 64 -3.52 -11.52 -2.09
N PRO A 65 -3.11 -12.43 -1.17
CA PRO A 65 -2.41 -13.66 -1.51
C PRO A 65 -3.34 -14.80 -1.97
N TYR A 66 -4.52 -14.49 -2.48
CA TYR A 66 -5.51 -15.46 -2.92
C TYR A 66 -6.26 -14.96 -4.15
N GLU A 67 -6.74 -15.90 -4.94
CA GLU A 67 -7.65 -15.59 -6.05
C GLU A 67 -9.00 -15.13 -5.51
N ASN A 68 -9.57 -14.10 -6.10
CA ASN A 68 -10.89 -13.61 -5.74
C ASN A 68 -11.64 -13.16 -7.01
N LYS A 69 -12.99 -13.19 -6.94
CA LYS A 69 -13.86 -12.82 -8.07
C LYS A 69 -14.34 -11.36 -8.01
N ILE A 70 -13.76 -10.55 -7.13
CA ILE A 70 -14.27 -9.20 -6.83
C ILE A 70 -13.40 -8.13 -7.47
N ALA A 71 -12.08 -8.32 -7.48
CA ALA A 71 -11.12 -7.34 -8.00
C ALA A 71 -10.34 -7.93 -9.18
N LEU A 72 -9.02 -7.88 -9.15
CA LEU A 72 -8.16 -8.36 -10.26
C LEU A 72 -8.23 -9.88 -10.50
N GLU A 73 -9.04 -10.61 -9.75
CA GLU A 73 -9.20 -12.08 -9.79
C GLU A 73 -7.90 -12.89 -9.59
N ARG A 74 -6.76 -12.22 -9.49
CA ARG A 74 -5.42 -12.79 -9.40
C ARG A 74 -4.79 -12.48 -8.04
N ALA A 75 -4.09 -13.45 -7.47
CA ALA A 75 -3.30 -13.23 -6.26
C ALA A 75 -2.14 -12.26 -6.56
N HIS A 76 -2.05 -11.18 -5.80
CA HIS A 76 -1.09 -10.12 -6.03
C HIS A 76 -0.70 -9.35 -4.76
N SER A 77 0.39 -8.62 -4.85
CA SER A 77 0.71 -7.52 -3.92
C SER A 77 1.00 -6.25 -4.69
N ALA A 78 0.71 -5.12 -4.09
CA ALA A 78 1.00 -3.83 -4.69
C ALA A 78 1.68 -2.90 -3.67
N ILE A 79 2.51 -2.00 -4.18
CA ILE A 79 3.11 -0.91 -3.42
C ILE A 79 2.95 0.41 -4.17
N ILE A 80 2.54 1.46 -3.44
CA ILE A 80 2.51 2.82 -3.96
C ILE A 80 3.56 3.65 -3.22
N VAL A 81 4.54 4.16 -3.96
CA VAL A 81 5.58 5.06 -3.46
C VAL A 81 5.62 6.29 -4.33
N ASP A 82 5.43 7.44 -3.72
CA ASP A 82 5.25 8.72 -4.43
C ASP A 82 4.14 8.58 -5.50
N ASN A 83 4.46 8.76 -6.78
CA ASN A 83 3.51 8.65 -7.90
C ASN A 83 3.51 7.27 -8.56
N TYR A 84 4.37 6.35 -8.14
CA TYR A 84 4.51 5.06 -8.80
C TYR A 84 3.79 3.96 -8.05
N LYS A 85 3.02 3.15 -8.78
CA LYS A 85 2.39 1.92 -8.29
C LYS A 85 3.03 0.72 -8.98
N LEU A 86 3.54 -0.20 -8.19
CA LEU A 86 4.00 -1.48 -8.66
C LEU A 86 3.03 -2.57 -8.19
N ILE A 87 2.66 -3.48 -9.10
CA ILE A 87 1.85 -4.67 -8.80
C ILE A 87 2.68 -5.90 -9.15
N LYS A 88 2.82 -6.83 -8.21
CA LYS A 88 3.47 -8.12 -8.38
C LYS A 88 2.43 -9.22 -8.32
N PHE A 89 2.28 -9.98 -9.39
CA PHE A 89 1.36 -11.10 -9.49
C PHE A 89 2.07 -12.41 -9.14
N TYR A 90 1.37 -13.30 -8.43
CA TYR A 90 1.97 -14.54 -7.91
C TYR A 90 1.74 -15.75 -8.81
N ASP A 91 0.73 -15.72 -9.67
CA ASP A 91 0.37 -16.82 -10.57
C ASP A 91 1.40 -17.03 -11.69
N ASN A 92 2.02 -15.97 -12.19
CA ASN A 92 2.99 -16.01 -13.27
C ASN A 92 4.28 -15.21 -12.99
N ASN A 93 4.42 -14.66 -11.77
CA ASN A 93 5.52 -13.77 -11.37
C ASN A 93 5.67 -12.51 -12.24
N ASP A 94 4.60 -12.06 -12.90
CA ASP A 94 4.61 -10.79 -13.62
C ASP A 94 4.65 -9.61 -12.65
N THR A 95 5.26 -8.53 -13.12
CA THR A 95 5.30 -7.25 -12.42
C THR A 95 4.87 -6.15 -13.37
N ASN A 96 3.93 -5.31 -12.94
CA ASN A 96 3.50 -4.12 -13.67
C ASN A 96 3.88 -2.87 -12.87
N LEU A 97 4.27 -1.80 -13.58
CA LEU A 97 4.62 -0.50 -13.01
C LEU A 97 3.82 0.60 -13.69
N TYR A 98 3.21 1.48 -12.90
CA TYR A 98 2.37 2.59 -13.38
C TYR A 98 2.81 3.91 -12.76
N ASP A 99 2.71 5.00 -13.54
CA ASP A 99 2.86 6.38 -13.07
C ASP A 99 1.48 6.99 -12.83
N LEU A 100 0.98 6.91 -11.61
CA LEU A 100 -0.36 7.38 -11.22
C LEU A 100 -0.57 8.89 -11.41
N LYS A 101 0.50 9.68 -11.54
CA LYS A 101 0.39 11.11 -11.79
C LYS A 101 -0.02 11.41 -13.22
N ASN A 102 0.53 10.66 -14.17
CA ASN A 102 0.30 10.87 -15.60
C ASN A 102 -0.70 9.86 -16.19
N ASP A 103 -0.93 8.73 -15.52
CA ASP A 103 -1.80 7.63 -15.93
C ASP A 103 -2.56 7.04 -14.72
N ILE A 104 -3.56 7.79 -14.23
CA ILE A 104 -4.38 7.33 -13.09
C ILE A 104 -5.24 6.11 -13.44
N SER A 105 -5.47 5.85 -14.71
CA SER A 105 -6.24 4.69 -15.21
C SER A 105 -5.40 3.41 -15.31
N GLU A 106 -4.07 3.49 -15.05
CA GLU A 106 -3.18 2.33 -15.10
C GLU A 106 -3.18 1.62 -16.47
N SER A 107 -3.26 2.40 -17.54
CA SER A 107 -3.38 1.89 -18.92
C SER A 107 -2.03 1.57 -19.56
N ILE A 108 -0.93 2.15 -19.08
CA ILE A 108 0.41 2.01 -19.63
C ILE A 108 1.33 1.34 -18.63
N ASP A 109 1.66 0.06 -18.86
CA ASP A 109 2.64 -0.66 -18.06
C ASP A 109 4.08 -0.22 -18.41
N LEU A 110 4.73 0.42 -17.46
CA LEU A 110 6.10 0.93 -17.57
C LEU A 110 7.18 -0.10 -17.18
N SER A 111 6.80 -1.27 -16.65
CA SER A 111 7.75 -2.27 -16.13
C SER A 111 8.68 -2.83 -17.20
N LYS A 112 8.20 -2.90 -18.45
CA LYS A 112 8.91 -3.45 -19.60
C LYS A 112 9.79 -2.44 -20.33
N ILE A 113 9.80 -1.18 -19.87
CA ILE A 113 10.63 -0.12 -20.42
C ILE A 113 11.96 -0.11 -19.69
N TYR A 114 13.06 -0.34 -20.39
CA TYR A 114 14.41 -0.50 -19.83
C TYR A 114 14.84 0.59 -18.86
N ILE A 115 14.51 1.86 -19.14
CA ILE A 115 14.86 2.99 -18.27
C ILE A 115 14.22 2.87 -16.87
N ASN A 116 13.13 2.12 -16.73
CA ASN A 116 12.39 1.94 -15.50
C ASN A 116 12.83 0.69 -14.71
N GLU A 117 13.71 -0.14 -15.25
CA GLU A 117 14.14 -1.40 -14.62
C GLU A 117 14.69 -1.18 -13.20
N LYS A 118 15.51 -0.15 -13.02
CA LYS A 118 16.09 0.20 -11.70
C LYS A 118 14.99 0.59 -10.70
N LEU A 119 13.97 1.32 -11.14
CA LEU A 119 12.84 1.73 -10.29
C LEU A 119 11.99 0.51 -9.94
N THR A 120 11.64 -0.32 -10.92
CA THR A 120 10.89 -1.56 -10.74
C THR A 120 11.55 -2.45 -9.70
N LYS A 121 12.82 -2.78 -9.86
CA LYS A 121 13.60 -3.59 -8.90
C LYS A 121 13.68 -2.98 -7.51
N LYS A 122 13.77 -1.65 -7.43
CA LYS A 122 13.77 -0.95 -6.14
C LYS A 122 12.43 -1.10 -5.41
N LEU A 123 11.32 -0.93 -6.10
CA LEU A 123 9.97 -1.05 -5.52
C LEU A 123 9.66 -2.50 -5.15
N GLU A 124 10.01 -3.46 -5.98
CA GLU A 124 9.92 -4.89 -5.67
C GLU A 124 10.66 -5.22 -4.37
N LYS A 125 11.90 -4.77 -4.25
CA LYS A 125 12.70 -5.03 -3.05
C LYS A 125 12.07 -4.43 -1.78
N ILE A 126 11.48 -3.24 -1.87
CA ILE A 126 10.78 -2.61 -0.73
C ILE A 126 9.56 -3.44 -0.35
N LEU A 127 8.77 -3.86 -1.33
CA LEU A 127 7.60 -4.69 -1.14
C LEU A 127 7.95 -6.05 -0.52
N ASP A 128 8.89 -6.77 -1.12
CA ASP A 128 9.30 -8.10 -0.66
C ASP A 128 9.88 -8.06 0.77
N ASN A 129 10.72 -7.10 1.08
CA ASN A 129 11.28 -6.93 2.43
C ASN A 129 10.17 -6.68 3.47
N TYR A 130 9.15 -5.87 3.14
CA TYR A 130 8.05 -5.64 4.06
C TYR A 130 7.20 -6.89 4.27
N LEU A 131 6.84 -7.60 3.19
CA LEU A 131 6.05 -8.83 3.28
C LEU A 131 6.77 -9.91 4.10
N GLU A 132 8.09 -9.98 4.00
CA GLU A 132 8.91 -10.87 4.81
C GLU A 132 8.95 -10.42 6.29
N GLU A 133 9.17 -9.11 6.56
CA GLU A 133 9.19 -8.57 7.93
C GLU A 133 7.89 -8.87 8.68
N VAL A 134 6.73 -8.72 8.02
CA VAL A 134 5.42 -8.96 8.63
C VAL A 134 4.98 -10.41 8.54
N LYS A 135 5.80 -11.30 7.97
CA LYS A 135 5.47 -12.71 7.72
C LYS A 135 4.13 -12.86 6.97
N ALA A 136 3.96 -12.06 5.93
CA ALA A 136 2.73 -12.06 5.14
C ALA A 136 2.41 -13.46 4.60
N PRO A 137 1.12 -13.85 4.51
CA PRO A 137 0.72 -15.14 3.96
C PRO A 137 1.25 -15.29 2.55
N LYS A 138 1.77 -16.49 2.23
CA LYS A 138 2.22 -16.77 0.87
C LYS A 138 1.04 -17.26 0.03
N TRP A 139 1.03 -16.84 -1.23
CA TRP A 139 0.10 -17.40 -2.20
C TRP A 139 0.30 -18.91 -2.37
N GLN A 140 -0.82 -19.63 -2.46
CA GLN A 140 -0.85 -21.05 -2.74
C GLN A 140 -1.92 -21.32 -3.81
N PRO A 141 -1.59 -22.07 -4.88
CA PRO A 141 -2.56 -22.38 -5.92
C PRO A 141 -3.74 -23.20 -5.36
N GLY A 142 -4.94 -22.94 -5.86
CA GLY A 142 -6.16 -23.66 -5.49
C GLY A 142 -6.77 -23.28 -4.15
N ILE A 143 -6.22 -22.31 -3.42
CA ILE A 143 -6.84 -21.79 -2.21
C ILE A 143 -7.65 -20.55 -2.53
N THR A 144 -8.96 -20.63 -2.39
CA THR A 144 -9.84 -19.48 -2.37
C THR A 144 -10.23 -19.17 -0.92
N TRP A 145 -10.41 -17.88 -0.61
CA TRP A 145 -10.80 -17.48 0.74
C TRP A 145 -12.18 -18.04 1.15
N LYS A 146 -13.03 -18.41 0.19
CA LYS A 146 -14.34 -19.03 0.44
C LYS A 146 -14.23 -20.49 0.90
N GLU A 147 -13.22 -21.20 0.42
CA GLU A 147 -13.07 -22.64 0.69
C GLU A 147 -12.36 -22.93 2.01
N ASN A 148 -11.46 -22.04 2.44
CA ASN A 148 -10.68 -22.24 3.67
C ASN A 148 -10.37 -20.90 4.41
N PRO A 149 -11.35 -20.07 4.76
CA PRO A 149 -11.08 -18.75 5.35
C PRO A 149 -10.38 -18.85 6.72
N LEU A 150 -10.64 -19.90 7.50
CA LEU A 150 -10.09 -20.07 8.86
C LEU A 150 -8.68 -20.66 8.88
N LYS A 151 -8.29 -21.46 7.89
CA LYS A 151 -6.93 -22.03 7.84
C LYS A 151 -5.87 -20.98 7.55
N ILE A 152 -6.21 -19.94 6.82
CA ILE A 152 -5.31 -18.80 6.55
C ILE A 152 -5.09 -17.99 7.82
N ILE A 153 -6.12 -17.76 8.62
CA ILE A 153 -6.03 -17.01 9.88
C ILE A 153 -5.24 -17.79 10.93
N ASN A 154 -5.42 -19.11 11.00
CA ASN A 154 -4.74 -19.95 11.98
C ASN A 154 -3.25 -20.22 11.67
N SER A 155 -2.76 -19.86 10.48
CA SER A 155 -1.34 -19.96 10.14
C SER A 155 -0.48 -18.81 10.66
N PHE A 156 -1.08 -17.87 11.40
CA PHE A 156 -0.41 -16.73 12.03
C PHE A 156 -0.06 -16.92 13.52
N HIS A 157 -0.24 -18.11 14.06
CA HIS A 157 0.14 -18.46 15.45
C HIS A 157 1.38 -19.32 15.52
#